data_79dd7670691cea1575e011dbde8604d8
#
_entry.id   79dd7670691cea1575e011dbde8604d8
#
_cell.length_a   1.000
_cell.length_b   1.000
_cell.length_c   1.000
_cell.angle_alpha   90.00
_cell.angle_beta   90.00
_cell.angle_gamma   90.00
#
_symmetry.space_group_name_H-M   'P 1'
#
loop_
_entity.id
_entity.type
_entity.pdbx_description
1 polymer ?
#
loop_
_entity_poly.entity_id
_entity_poly.type
_entity_poly.pdbx_seq_one_letter_code
_entity_poly.pdbx_strand_id
1 'polypeptide(L)'
;ERVASGVISRKSVDTPLQTGIKAIDSMVPIGRGQRELIIGDRQTGKTSIAVDTILNQKRNFDNGDPIYCIYVAIGQKASSVAMLVNTLQERGAMQYTVVVAANASDSAAMRYYAPFAGATIGEYFRDSGRHALVVYDDLSKQAVAYREISLILRRPSGREAYPGDIFYLHSRLLERAARIISSDEMAQTMNDLPDVLRPTAKGGGSLTALPIIETQAGDVSAYIPTNVISITDGQIFLEAGLFNEGVRPAINVGISVSRVGGNAQVKAMKKIAGTLKIDQAQYRELEAFS
;
A
#
# COMPACT_ATOMS: atom_id res chain seq x y z
N GLU A 1 8.09 -16.24 8.43
CA GLU A 1 7.03 -15.24 8.52
C GLU A 1 7.01 -14.61 9.90
N ARG A 2 6.90 -13.27 9.99
CA ARG A 2 6.84 -12.53 11.26
C ARG A 2 5.39 -12.20 11.60
N VAL A 3 5.10 -12.14 12.88
CA VAL A 3 3.82 -11.57 13.36
C VAL A 3 3.88 -10.04 13.33
N ALA A 4 2.73 -9.39 13.35
CA ALA A 4 2.68 -7.93 13.43
C ALA A 4 3.21 -7.43 14.79
N SER A 5 3.83 -6.24 14.78
CA SER A 5 4.31 -5.59 16.01
C SER A 5 3.14 -5.29 16.97
N GLY A 6 3.38 -5.47 18.26
CA GLY A 6 2.39 -5.20 19.31
C GLY A 6 2.05 -3.71 19.44
N VAL A 7 0.93 -3.42 20.11
CA VAL A 7 0.40 -2.06 20.28
C VAL A 7 1.38 -1.13 21.01
N ILE A 8 2.12 -1.66 21.99
CA ILE A 8 3.04 -0.86 22.82
C ILE A 8 4.20 -0.28 22.01
N SER A 9 4.64 -0.98 20.97
CA SER A 9 5.75 -0.55 20.11
C SER A 9 5.33 0.40 18.99
N ARG A 10 4.03 0.65 18.83
CA ARG A 10 3.48 1.51 17.77
C ARG A 10 3.32 2.95 18.22
N LYS A 11 3.56 3.87 17.30
CA LYS A 11 3.29 5.30 17.41
C LYS A 11 2.18 5.70 16.44
N SER A 12 1.43 6.72 16.80
CA SER A 12 0.45 7.33 15.90
C SER A 12 1.12 7.87 14.63
N VAL A 13 0.42 7.79 13.52
CA VAL A 13 0.85 8.33 12.23
C VAL A 13 0.75 9.86 12.28
N ASP A 14 1.90 10.55 12.26
CA ASP A 14 2.00 12.00 12.44
C ASP A 14 2.92 12.69 11.41
N THR A 15 3.48 11.94 10.47
CA THR A 15 4.39 12.47 9.44
C THR A 15 3.87 12.09 8.06
N PRO A 16 3.78 13.02 7.09
CA PRO A 16 3.21 12.73 5.79
C PRO A 16 4.16 11.86 4.95
N LEU A 17 3.54 11.01 4.11
CA LEU A 17 4.17 10.39 2.97
C LEU A 17 3.60 11.08 1.73
N GLN A 18 4.38 11.94 1.11
CA GLN A 18 3.95 12.72 -0.05
C GLN A 18 3.98 11.87 -1.30
N THR A 19 2.85 11.74 -1.97
CA THR A 19 2.74 10.99 -3.23
C THR A 19 3.16 11.81 -4.44
N GLY A 20 3.17 13.13 -4.32
CA GLY A 20 3.35 14.06 -5.43
C GLY A 20 2.09 14.27 -6.28
N ILE A 21 1.00 13.59 -5.95
CA ILE A 21 -0.30 13.67 -6.62
C ILE A 21 -1.19 14.61 -5.79
N LYS A 22 -1.51 15.78 -6.33
CA LYS A 22 -2.25 16.82 -5.60
C LYS A 22 -3.58 16.33 -5.01
N ALA A 23 -4.33 15.55 -5.79
CA ALA A 23 -5.62 15.01 -5.36
C ALA A 23 -5.49 14.10 -4.13
N ILE A 24 -4.44 13.29 -4.06
CA ILE A 24 -4.18 12.39 -2.93
C ILE A 24 -3.67 13.19 -1.74
N ASP A 25 -2.59 13.96 -1.90
CA ASP A 25 -1.92 14.67 -0.82
C ASP A 25 -2.83 15.71 -0.14
N SER A 26 -3.81 16.25 -0.87
CA SER A 26 -4.78 17.20 -0.34
C SER A 26 -6.04 16.57 0.25
N MET A 27 -6.65 15.60 -0.44
CA MET A 27 -7.99 15.09 -0.10
C MET A 27 -7.99 13.68 0.52
N VAL A 28 -6.98 12.87 0.24
CA VAL A 28 -6.83 11.49 0.74
C VAL A 28 -5.39 11.26 1.22
N PRO A 29 -4.90 12.06 2.17
CA PRO A 29 -3.50 12.08 2.53
C PRO A 29 -3.03 10.77 3.15
N ILE A 30 -1.78 10.42 2.88
CA ILE A 30 -1.12 9.22 3.39
C ILE A 30 -0.04 9.64 4.39
N GLY A 31 0.01 8.98 5.53
CA GLY A 31 1.06 9.14 6.53
C GLY A 31 2.04 7.97 6.56
N ARG A 32 3.25 8.22 7.03
CA ARG A 32 4.28 7.19 7.21
C ARG A 32 3.83 6.19 8.28
N GLY A 33 3.69 4.92 7.89
CA GLY A 33 3.18 3.84 8.75
C GLY A 33 1.71 3.49 8.51
N GLN A 34 1.03 4.19 7.61
CA GLN A 34 -0.36 3.94 7.22
C GLN A 34 -0.46 2.80 6.20
N ARG A 35 -1.64 2.18 6.16
CA ARG A 35 -2.06 1.26 5.11
C ARG A 35 -3.16 1.92 4.30
N GLU A 36 -2.87 2.33 3.08
CA GLU A 36 -3.86 2.94 2.19
C GLU A 36 -4.05 2.08 0.95
N LEU A 37 -5.27 1.60 0.76
CA LEU A 37 -5.64 0.73 -0.36
C LEU A 37 -5.78 1.55 -1.64
N ILE A 38 -5.23 1.06 -2.75
CA ILE A 38 -5.52 1.55 -4.10
C ILE A 38 -6.40 0.51 -4.76
N ILE A 39 -7.63 0.89 -5.10
CA ILE A 39 -8.65 -0.04 -5.59
C ILE A 39 -9.34 0.51 -6.84
N GLY A 40 -9.63 -0.35 -7.80
CA GLY A 40 -10.33 0.00 -9.04
C GLY A 40 -10.24 -1.10 -10.09
N ASP A 41 -10.96 -0.92 -11.16
CA ASP A 41 -10.98 -1.83 -12.29
C ASP A 41 -9.62 -1.90 -13.01
N ARG A 42 -9.48 -2.88 -13.89
CA ARG A 42 -8.28 -3.01 -14.72
C ARG A 42 -8.05 -1.74 -15.55
N GLN A 43 -6.79 -1.32 -15.68
CA GLN A 43 -6.35 -0.16 -16.48
C GLN A 43 -6.92 1.20 -16.02
N THR A 44 -7.27 1.38 -14.77
CA THR A 44 -7.70 2.66 -14.19
C THR A 44 -6.57 3.52 -13.64
N GLY A 45 -5.31 3.07 -13.77
CA GLY A 45 -4.14 3.83 -13.32
C GLY A 45 -3.65 3.49 -11.91
N LYS A 46 -4.06 2.34 -11.32
CA LYS A 46 -3.62 1.92 -9.98
C LYS A 46 -2.08 1.83 -9.86
N THR A 47 -1.46 1.10 -10.78
CA THR A 47 0.00 0.97 -10.84
C THR A 47 0.69 2.31 -11.07
N SER A 48 0.12 3.20 -11.89
CA SER A 48 0.68 4.53 -12.14
C SER A 48 0.75 5.36 -10.86
N ILE A 49 -0.30 5.35 -10.03
CA ILE A 49 -0.28 6.04 -8.73
C ILE A 49 0.85 5.50 -7.84
N ALA A 50 1.01 4.18 -7.76
CA ALA A 50 2.06 3.57 -6.97
C ALA A 50 3.47 3.94 -7.48
N VAL A 51 3.69 3.90 -8.79
CA VAL A 51 4.95 4.27 -9.42
C VAL A 51 5.26 5.74 -9.22
N ASP A 52 4.29 6.64 -9.44
CA ASP A 52 4.47 8.08 -9.22
C ASP A 52 4.79 8.39 -7.76
N THR A 53 4.18 7.67 -6.82
CA THR A 53 4.51 7.78 -5.39
C THR A 53 5.96 7.40 -5.13
N ILE A 54 6.46 6.31 -5.71
CA ILE A 54 7.85 5.89 -5.60
C ILE A 54 8.79 6.94 -6.21
N LEU A 55 8.49 7.42 -7.40
CA LEU A 55 9.29 8.45 -8.08
C LEU A 55 9.38 9.74 -7.28
N ASN A 56 8.29 10.13 -6.61
CA ASN A 56 8.26 11.33 -5.79
C ASN A 56 9.18 11.24 -4.54
N GLN A 57 9.55 10.04 -4.10
CA GLN A 57 10.47 9.86 -2.97
C GLN A 57 11.92 10.23 -3.29
N LYS A 58 12.26 10.47 -4.56
CA LYS A 58 13.60 10.93 -4.95
C LYS A 58 14.00 12.20 -4.22
N ARG A 59 13.09 13.15 -4.02
CA ARG A 59 13.36 14.37 -3.26
C ARG A 59 13.77 14.08 -1.81
N ASN A 60 13.11 13.13 -1.16
CA ASN A 60 13.47 12.71 0.20
C ASN A 60 14.84 12.05 0.23
N PHE A 61 15.14 11.20 -0.75
CA PHE A 61 16.44 10.56 -0.89
C PHE A 61 17.57 11.58 -1.07
N ASP A 62 17.39 12.52 -1.98
CA ASP A 62 18.37 13.58 -2.28
C ASP A 62 18.60 14.51 -1.07
N ASN A 63 17.58 14.70 -0.22
CA ASN A 63 17.65 15.53 0.99
C ASN A 63 18.20 14.78 2.24
N GLY A 64 18.57 13.50 2.11
CA GLY A 64 19.14 12.71 3.21
C GLY A 64 18.12 12.16 4.22
N ASP A 65 16.81 12.21 3.90
CA ASP A 65 15.72 11.55 4.65
C ASP A 65 15.01 10.52 3.76
N PRO A 66 15.70 9.44 3.33
CA PRO A 66 15.18 8.52 2.35
C PRO A 66 13.98 7.74 2.87
N ILE A 67 13.02 7.50 1.97
CA ILE A 67 12.00 6.47 2.11
C ILE A 67 12.36 5.36 1.13
N TYR A 68 12.80 4.23 1.66
CA TYR A 68 13.15 3.07 0.83
C TYR A 68 11.88 2.40 0.33
N CYS A 69 11.80 2.21 -0.98
CA CYS A 69 10.61 1.68 -1.63
C CYS A 69 10.80 0.21 -1.99
N ILE A 70 9.79 -0.60 -1.72
CA ILE A 70 9.74 -2.00 -2.11
C ILE A 70 8.51 -2.16 -3.01
N TYR A 71 8.74 -2.48 -4.27
CA TYR A 71 7.67 -2.78 -5.22
C TYR A 71 7.55 -4.28 -5.40
N VAL A 72 6.43 -4.84 -4.96
CA VAL A 72 6.13 -6.27 -5.07
C VAL A 72 5.20 -6.50 -6.25
N ALA A 73 5.74 -7.04 -7.35
CA ALA A 73 4.97 -7.43 -8.53
C ALA A 73 4.48 -8.86 -8.37
N ILE A 74 3.16 -9.05 -8.35
CA ILE A 74 2.52 -10.36 -8.11
C ILE A 74 1.71 -10.76 -9.33
N GLY A 75 2.11 -11.85 -9.98
CA GLY A 75 1.39 -12.40 -11.12
C GLY A 75 1.34 -11.48 -12.35
N GLN A 76 2.29 -10.57 -12.48
CA GLN A 76 2.40 -9.69 -13.64
C GLN A 76 3.23 -10.34 -14.76
N LYS A 77 3.06 -9.83 -15.99
CA LYS A 77 3.90 -10.24 -17.10
C LYS A 77 5.35 -9.76 -16.88
N ALA A 78 6.32 -10.59 -17.19
CA ALA A 78 7.74 -10.23 -17.07
C ALA A 78 8.10 -8.96 -17.85
N SER A 79 7.49 -8.74 -19.03
CA SER A 79 7.67 -7.52 -19.82
C SER A 79 7.17 -6.26 -19.09
N SER A 80 6.05 -6.35 -18.36
CA SER A 80 5.54 -5.23 -17.58
C SER A 80 6.47 -4.87 -16.43
N VAL A 81 7.02 -5.87 -15.75
CA VAL A 81 8.01 -5.69 -14.69
C VAL A 81 9.29 -5.06 -15.23
N ALA A 82 9.78 -5.54 -16.39
CA ALA A 82 10.96 -4.96 -17.05
C ALA A 82 10.76 -3.49 -17.42
N MET A 83 9.58 -3.13 -17.97
CA MET A 83 9.26 -1.72 -18.27
C MET A 83 9.24 -0.86 -17.02
N LEU A 84 8.68 -1.35 -15.91
CA LEU A 84 8.67 -0.66 -14.64
C LEU A 84 10.09 -0.43 -14.12
N VAL A 85 10.93 -1.45 -14.11
CA VAL A 85 12.33 -1.34 -13.69
C VAL A 85 13.09 -0.32 -14.53
N ASN A 86 12.92 -0.35 -15.85
CA ASN A 86 13.52 0.64 -16.75
C ASN A 86 13.07 2.06 -16.41
N THR A 87 11.76 2.29 -16.19
CA THR A 87 11.24 3.59 -15.80
C THR A 87 11.84 4.09 -14.47
N LEU A 88 11.93 3.21 -13.48
CA LEU A 88 12.55 3.54 -12.20
C LEU A 88 14.03 3.86 -12.33
N GLN A 89 14.73 3.14 -13.19
CA GLN A 89 16.15 3.34 -13.46
C GLN A 89 16.43 4.66 -14.19
N GLU A 90 15.69 4.94 -15.26
CA GLU A 90 15.79 6.19 -16.01
C GLU A 90 15.51 7.43 -15.16
N ARG A 91 14.60 7.31 -14.20
CA ARG A 91 14.25 8.39 -13.27
C ARG A 91 15.12 8.43 -12.01
N GLY A 92 16.12 7.55 -11.89
CA GLY A 92 17.04 7.48 -10.76
C GLY A 92 16.42 6.94 -9.46
N ALA A 93 15.24 6.32 -9.55
CA ALA A 93 14.53 5.78 -8.37
C ALA A 93 15.06 4.42 -7.92
N MET A 94 15.80 3.69 -8.76
CA MET A 94 16.40 2.41 -8.38
C MET A 94 17.46 2.54 -7.29
N GLN A 95 17.98 3.72 -7.01
CA GLN A 95 18.92 3.96 -5.92
C GLN A 95 18.32 3.71 -4.53
N TYR A 96 16.99 3.83 -4.40
CA TYR A 96 16.26 3.63 -3.15
C TYR A 96 15.10 2.63 -3.28
N THR A 97 15.03 1.87 -4.37
CA THR A 97 13.93 0.95 -4.64
C THR A 97 14.42 -0.48 -4.82
N VAL A 98 13.71 -1.42 -4.21
CA VAL A 98 13.86 -2.86 -4.40
C VAL A 98 12.61 -3.39 -5.12
N VAL A 99 12.81 -4.19 -6.15
CA VAL A 99 11.72 -4.87 -6.87
C VAL A 99 11.73 -6.34 -6.51
N VAL A 100 10.60 -6.83 -5.99
CA VAL A 100 10.36 -8.26 -5.70
C VAL A 100 9.32 -8.74 -6.69
N ALA A 101 9.67 -9.68 -7.55
CA ALA A 101 8.78 -10.13 -8.61
C ALA A 101 8.48 -11.64 -8.51
N ALA A 102 7.19 -11.98 -8.53
CA ALA A 102 6.67 -13.30 -8.82
C ALA A 102 5.77 -13.18 -10.05
N ASN A 103 6.28 -13.57 -11.20
CA ASN A 103 5.64 -13.37 -12.49
C ASN A 103 4.41 -14.28 -12.68
N ALA A 104 3.64 -14.01 -13.72
CA ALA A 104 2.45 -14.81 -14.05
C ALA A 104 2.78 -16.28 -14.38
N SER A 105 4.00 -16.54 -14.86
CA SER A 105 4.52 -17.90 -15.18
C SER A 105 5.07 -18.63 -13.96
N ASP A 106 5.28 -17.95 -12.84
CA ASP A 106 5.81 -18.57 -11.63
C ASP A 106 4.74 -19.38 -10.90
N SER A 107 5.17 -20.31 -10.05
CA SER A 107 4.25 -21.15 -9.28
C SER A 107 3.34 -20.33 -8.35
N ALA A 108 2.20 -20.88 -7.99
CA ALA A 108 1.30 -20.27 -7.02
C ALA A 108 2.01 -20.01 -5.67
N ALA A 109 2.91 -20.90 -5.27
CA ALA A 109 3.71 -20.72 -4.05
C ALA A 109 4.57 -19.44 -4.12
N MET A 110 5.23 -19.15 -5.23
CA MET A 110 6.03 -17.94 -5.39
C MET A 110 5.15 -16.68 -5.32
N ARG A 111 4.01 -16.68 -6.00
CA ARG A 111 3.04 -15.58 -5.96
C ARG A 111 2.45 -15.38 -4.55
N TYR A 112 2.31 -16.45 -3.79
CA TYR A 112 1.88 -16.40 -2.39
C TYR A 112 2.93 -15.79 -1.48
N TYR A 113 4.21 -16.20 -1.60
CA TYR A 113 5.28 -15.74 -0.71
C TYR A 113 5.83 -14.35 -1.03
N ALA A 114 5.76 -13.89 -2.25
CA ALA A 114 6.38 -12.63 -2.67
C ALA A 114 5.98 -11.42 -1.81
N PRO A 115 4.69 -11.20 -1.45
CA PRO A 115 4.31 -10.09 -0.57
C PRO A 115 4.94 -10.18 0.83
N PHE A 116 5.06 -11.35 1.40
CA PHE A 116 5.70 -11.56 2.70
C PHE A 116 7.21 -11.27 2.65
N ALA A 117 7.87 -11.66 1.55
CA ALA A 117 9.27 -11.31 1.32
C ALA A 117 9.46 -9.79 1.22
N GLY A 118 8.60 -9.11 0.46
CA GLY A 118 8.61 -7.65 0.35
C GLY A 118 8.37 -6.96 1.68
N ALA A 119 7.42 -7.43 2.48
CA ALA A 119 7.17 -6.92 3.82
C ALA A 119 8.40 -7.06 4.73
N THR A 120 9.08 -8.20 4.68
CA THR A 120 10.29 -8.45 5.49
C THR A 120 11.44 -7.50 5.10
N ILE A 121 11.62 -7.21 3.82
CA ILE A 121 12.59 -6.22 3.35
C ILE A 121 12.23 -4.82 3.89
N GLY A 122 10.94 -4.45 3.84
CA GLY A 122 10.47 -3.19 4.41
C GLY A 122 10.68 -3.08 5.92
N GLU A 123 10.45 -4.17 6.65
CA GLU A 123 10.68 -4.25 8.09
C GLU A 123 12.16 -4.09 8.47
N TYR A 124 13.08 -4.54 7.64
CA TYR A 124 14.51 -4.30 7.85
C TYR A 124 14.84 -2.81 7.98
N PHE A 125 14.25 -1.99 7.11
CA PHE A 125 14.40 -0.53 7.20
C PHE A 125 13.65 0.04 8.40
N ARG A 126 12.41 -0.36 8.60
CA ARG A 126 11.59 0.07 9.74
C ARG A 126 12.28 -0.16 11.07
N ASP A 127 12.80 -1.37 11.28
CA ASP A 127 13.39 -1.79 12.55
C ASP A 127 14.77 -1.17 12.80
N SER A 128 15.40 -0.62 11.77
CA SER A 128 16.64 0.16 11.88
C SER A 128 16.42 1.68 12.02
N GLY A 129 15.19 2.10 12.34
CA GLY A 129 14.83 3.50 12.53
C GLY A 129 14.65 4.30 11.23
N ARG A 130 14.61 3.62 10.08
CA ARG A 130 14.43 4.21 8.75
C ARG A 130 12.98 4.11 8.29
N HIS A 131 12.69 4.74 7.16
CA HIS A 131 11.34 4.73 6.59
C HIS A 131 11.31 3.88 5.33
N ALA A 132 10.25 3.07 5.20
CA ALA A 132 10.02 2.25 4.03
C ALA A 132 8.57 2.38 3.54
N LEU A 133 8.40 2.19 2.24
CA LEU A 133 7.12 2.09 1.55
C LEU A 133 7.09 0.77 0.80
N VAL A 134 6.07 -0.05 1.01
CA VAL A 134 5.85 -1.27 0.25
C VAL A 134 4.57 -1.16 -0.58
N VAL A 135 4.68 -1.47 -1.86
CA VAL A 135 3.57 -1.57 -2.80
C VAL A 135 3.33 -3.04 -3.12
N TYR A 136 2.11 -3.51 -2.96
CA TYR A 136 1.71 -4.86 -3.36
C TYR A 136 0.83 -4.79 -4.62
N ASP A 137 1.39 -5.10 -5.75
CA ASP A 137 0.70 -5.00 -7.05
C ASP A 137 0.56 -6.37 -7.72
N ASP A 138 -0.56 -7.07 -7.51
CA ASP A 138 -1.69 -6.78 -6.64
C ASP A 138 -2.02 -7.95 -5.70
N LEU A 139 -2.69 -7.66 -4.61
CA LEU A 139 -3.10 -8.68 -3.63
C LEU A 139 -4.26 -9.56 -4.14
N SER A 140 -5.02 -9.12 -5.14
CA SER A 140 -6.03 -9.97 -5.79
C SER A 140 -5.40 -11.23 -6.38
N LYS A 141 -4.23 -11.09 -7.00
CA LYS A 141 -3.49 -12.23 -7.56
C LYS A 141 -2.85 -13.10 -6.48
N GLN A 142 -2.43 -12.53 -5.37
CA GLN A 142 -2.01 -13.33 -4.20
C GLN A 142 -3.18 -14.17 -3.67
N ALA A 143 -4.37 -13.59 -3.55
CA ALA A 143 -5.55 -14.31 -3.11
C ALA A 143 -5.89 -15.48 -4.02
N VAL A 144 -5.82 -15.29 -5.34
CA VAL A 144 -6.01 -16.35 -6.34
C VAL A 144 -4.97 -17.45 -6.18
N ALA A 145 -3.70 -17.10 -6.00
CA ALA A 145 -2.63 -18.08 -5.77
C ALA A 145 -2.85 -18.87 -4.49
N TYR A 146 -3.30 -18.24 -3.41
CA TYR A 146 -3.61 -18.93 -2.17
C TYR A 146 -4.83 -19.85 -2.29
N ARG A 147 -5.85 -19.44 -3.03
CA ARG A 147 -6.99 -20.29 -3.39
C ARG A 147 -6.54 -21.53 -4.16
N GLU A 148 -5.69 -21.37 -5.16
CA GLU A 148 -5.12 -22.47 -5.95
C GLU A 148 -4.37 -23.47 -5.06
N ILE A 149 -3.47 -23.03 -4.20
CA ILE A 149 -2.75 -23.86 -3.24
C ILE A 149 -3.72 -24.61 -2.32
N SER A 150 -4.72 -23.90 -1.78
CA SER A 150 -5.69 -24.46 -0.85
C SER A 150 -6.56 -25.54 -1.49
N LEU A 151 -6.95 -25.37 -2.74
CA LEU A 151 -7.72 -26.36 -3.52
C LEU A 151 -6.87 -27.61 -3.83
N ILE A 152 -5.60 -27.43 -4.21
CA ILE A 152 -4.67 -28.55 -4.44
C ILE A 152 -4.48 -29.36 -3.14
N LEU A 153 -4.38 -28.68 -2.01
CA LEU A 153 -4.26 -29.31 -0.69
C LEU A 153 -5.60 -29.84 -0.14
N ARG A 154 -6.68 -29.78 -0.94
CA ARG A 154 -8.03 -30.22 -0.57
C ARG A 154 -8.54 -29.59 0.73
N ARG A 155 -8.16 -28.36 1.02
CA ARG A 155 -8.69 -27.61 2.17
C ARG A 155 -10.15 -27.22 1.89
N PRO A 156 -11.00 -27.20 2.93
CA PRO A 156 -12.38 -26.75 2.76
C PRO A 156 -12.45 -25.33 2.18
N SER A 157 -13.28 -25.14 1.17
CA SER A 157 -13.49 -23.85 0.54
C SER A 157 -14.80 -23.22 1.01
N GLY A 158 -14.80 -21.89 1.13
CA GLY A 158 -15.96 -21.06 1.45
C GLY A 158 -16.42 -20.24 0.26
N ARG A 159 -16.83 -19.01 0.52
CA ARG A 159 -17.30 -18.05 -0.48
C ARG A 159 -16.28 -17.89 -1.62
N GLU A 160 -16.75 -17.92 -2.86
CA GLU A 160 -15.94 -17.80 -4.09
C GLU A 160 -14.77 -18.81 -4.16
N ALA A 161 -14.96 -19.97 -3.52
CA ALA A 161 -13.95 -21.03 -3.40
C ALA A 161 -12.66 -20.62 -2.66
N TYR A 162 -12.64 -19.50 -1.96
CA TYR A 162 -11.53 -19.15 -1.08
C TYR A 162 -11.53 -19.98 0.20
N PRO A 163 -10.35 -20.30 0.77
CA PRO A 163 -10.27 -20.96 2.06
C PRO A 163 -10.78 -20.06 3.18
N GLY A 164 -11.20 -20.62 4.30
CA GLY A 164 -11.79 -19.88 5.43
C GLY A 164 -10.85 -18.86 6.07
N ASP A 165 -9.54 -19.00 5.91
CA ASP A 165 -8.50 -18.12 6.45
C ASP A 165 -8.00 -17.06 5.44
N ILE A 166 -8.73 -16.81 4.35
CA ILE A 166 -8.33 -15.81 3.34
C ILE A 166 -8.24 -14.40 3.93
N PHE A 167 -9.12 -14.04 4.87
CA PHE A 167 -9.03 -12.77 5.58
C PHE A 167 -7.70 -12.66 6.35
N TYR A 168 -7.31 -13.73 7.03
CA TYR A 168 -6.07 -13.79 7.79
C TYR A 168 -4.82 -13.69 6.89
N LEU A 169 -4.88 -14.18 5.66
CA LEU A 169 -3.80 -13.99 4.68
C LEU A 169 -3.40 -12.51 4.54
N HIS A 170 -4.38 -11.65 4.29
CA HIS A 170 -4.14 -10.23 4.06
C HIS A 170 -3.98 -9.43 5.35
N SER A 171 -4.71 -9.78 6.42
CA SER A 171 -4.59 -9.07 7.69
C SER A 171 -3.21 -9.23 8.32
N ARG A 172 -2.66 -10.44 8.37
CA ARG A 172 -1.32 -10.68 8.93
C ARG A 172 -0.20 -10.04 8.11
N LEU A 173 -0.41 -9.85 6.79
CA LEU A 173 0.52 -9.13 5.93
C LEU A 173 0.45 -7.61 6.20
N LEU A 174 -0.73 -7.04 6.13
CA LEU A 174 -0.94 -5.60 6.17
C LEU A 174 -0.76 -5.01 7.57
N GLU A 175 -1.07 -5.75 8.62
CA GLU A 175 -0.82 -5.33 10.01
C GLU A 175 0.67 -5.17 10.35
N ARG A 176 1.56 -5.69 9.53
CA ARG A 176 3.02 -5.50 9.67
C ARG A 176 3.46 -4.07 9.31
N ALA A 177 2.66 -3.34 8.54
CA ALA A 177 2.87 -1.92 8.29
C ALA A 177 2.49 -1.12 9.53
N ALA A 178 3.44 -0.34 10.05
CA ALA A 178 3.27 0.45 11.25
C ALA A 178 4.32 1.55 11.34
N ARG A 179 4.06 2.54 12.19
CA ARG A 179 5.07 3.46 12.68
C ARG A 179 5.53 2.99 14.07
N ILE A 180 6.83 2.93 14.25
CA ILE A 180 7.44 2.46 15.49
C ILE A 180 7.69 3.65 16.43
N ILE A 181 7.53 3.40 17.73
CA ILE A 181 7.82 4.37 18.78
C ILE A 181 9.25 4.88 18.68
N SER A 182 9.49 6.11 19.12
CA SER A 182 10.79 6.78 18.94
C SER A 182 11.88 6.31 19.92
N SER A 183 11.52 5.55 20.98
CA SER A 183 12.48 5.01 21.95
C SER A 183 13.18 3.76 21.40
N ASP A 184 14.51 3.78 21.36
CA ASP A 184 15.32 2.61 20.95
C ASP A 184 15.14 1.44 21.93
N GLU A 185 15.08 1.72 23.22
CA GLU A 185 14.87 0.69 24.25
C GLU A 185 13.55 -0.07 24.01
N MET A 186 12.47 0.65 23.75
CA MET A 186 11.18 0.03 23.45
C MET A 186 11.19 -0.69 22.10
N ALA A 187 11.88 -0.17 21.10
CA ALA A 187 12.02 -0.83 19.80
C ALA A 187 12.75 -2.18 19.94
N GLN A 188 13.76 -2.26 20.79
CA GLN A 188 14.50 -3.50 21.07
C GLN A 188 13.66 -4.57 21.79
N THR A 189 12.57 -4.18 22.44
CA THR A 189 11.65 -5.11 23.13
C THR A 189 10.46 -5.56 22.29
N MET A 190 10.39 -5.17 21.00
CA MET A 190 9.29 -5.58 20.13
C MET A 190 9.12 -7.10 20.10
N ASN A 191 7.87 -7.56 20.21
CA ASN A 191 7.54 -8.99 20.27
C ASN A 191 7.80 -9.73 18.95
N ASP A 192 7.78 -9.01 17.83
CA ASP A 192 7.97 -9.54 16.49
C ASP A 192 9.43 -9.52 16.01
N LEU A 193 10.34 -8.91 16.80
CA LEU A 193 11.73 -8.73 16.40
C LEU A 193 12.54 -10.01 16.64
N PRO A 194 13.23 -10.54 15.61
CA PRO A 194 14.18 -11.62 15.79
C PRO A 194 15.31 -11.25 16.74
N ASP A 195 15.74 -12.19 17.60
CA ASP A 195 16.74 -11.92 18.64
C ASP A 195 18.06 -11.36 18.09
N VAL A 196 18.46 -11.81 16.90
CA VAL A 196 19.68 -11.34 16.22
C VAL A 196 19.62 -9.86 15.81
N LEU A 197 18.43 -9.30 15.67
CA LEU A 197 18.22 -7.90 15.29
C LEU A 197 18.01 -6.98 16.50
N ARG A 198 17.70 -7.53 17.68
CA ARG A 198 17.44 -6.74 18.91
C ARG A 198 18.54 -5.71 19.23
N PRO A 199 19.85 -6.08 19.18
CA PRO A 199 20.90 -5.12 19.53
C PRO A 199 21.03 -3.94 18.56
N THR A 200 20.54 -4.09 17.33
CA THR A 200 20.66 -3.08 16.26
C THR A 200 19.34 -2.35 15.98
N ALA A 201 18.26 -2.75 16.66
CA ALA A 201 16.95 -2.12 16.47
C ALA A 201 16.95 -0.69 16.99
N LYS A 202 16.29 0.20 16.23
CA LYS A 202 16.13 1.61 16.54
C LYS A 202 14.67 2.02 16.43
N GLY A 203 14.27 2.96 17.27
CA GLY A 203 12.95 3.56 17.23
C GLY A 203 12.77 4.56 16.08
N GLY A 204 11.55 5.01 15.90
CA GLY A 204 11.18 6.07 14.96
C GLY A 204 11.00 5.65 13.51
N GLY A 205 11.32 4.41 13.15
CA GLY A 205 11.11 3.87 11.80
C GLY A 205 9.64 3.69 11.44
N SER A 206 9.37 3.52 10.15
CA SER A 206 8.03 3.25 9.65
C SER A 206 8.04 2.31 8.45
N LEU A 207 6.96 1.55 8.30
CA LEU A 207 6.63 0.81 7.10
C LEU A 207 5.22 1.20 6.67
N THR A 208 5.11 1.86 5.53
CA THR A 208 3.84 2.26 4.90
C THR A 208 3.48 1.23 3.85
N ALA A 209 2.22 0.82 3.77
CA ALA A 209 1.76 -0.13 2.77
C ALA A 209 0.74 0.50 1.82
N LEU A 210 0.96 0.29 0.53
CA LEU A 210 0.01 0.58 -0.54
C LEU A 210 -0.39 -0.73 -1.23
N PRO A 211 -1.34 -1.49 -0.66
CA PRO A 211 -1.91 -2.64 -1.33
C PRO A 211 -2.77 -2.20 -2.51
N ILE A 212 -2.70 -2.94 -3.60
CA ILE A 212 -3.53 -2.76 -4.78
C ILE A 212 -4.51 -3.93 -4.87
N ILE A 213 -5.78 -3.62 -5.10
CA ILE A 213 -6.85 -4.58 -5.36
C ILE A 213 -7.52 -4.24 -6.70
N GLU A 214 -7.70 -5.23 -7.54
CA GLU A 214 -8.45 -5.12 -8.78
C GLU A 214 -9.92 -5.49 -8.55
N THR A 215 -10.83 -4.60 -8.94
CA THR A 215 -12.27 -4.86 -8.98
C THR A 215 -12.72 -5.25 -10.39
N GLN A 216 -13.93 -5.77 -10.48
CA GLN A 216 -14.62 -6.00 -11.74
C GLN A 216 -15.90 -5.16 -11.76
N ALA A 217 -16.07 -4.35 -12.81
CA ALA A 217 -17.21 -3.46 -12.96
C ALA A 217 -17.47 -2.54 -11.74
N GLY A 218 -16.39 -2.11 -11.07
CA GLY A 218 -16.48 -1.24 -9.91
C GLY A 218 -17.05 -1.91 -8.64
N ASP A 219 -17.23 -3.23 -8.62
CA ASP A 219 -17.82 -3.94 -7.49
C ASP A 219 -16.86 -4.02 -6.29
N VAL A 220 -17.02 -3.08 -5.37
CA VAL A 220 -16.30 -3.05 -4.08
C VAL A 220 -16.94 -3.97 -3.02
N SER A 221 -18.12 -4.52 -3.30
CA SER A 221 -18.83 -5.45 -2.39
C SER A 221 -18.39 -6.90 -2.53
N ALA A 222 -17.56 -7.21 -3.52
CA ALA A 222 -16.95 -8.51 -3.71
C ALA A 222 -16.12 -8.93 -2.49
N TYR A 223 -15.85 -10.24 -2.37
CA TYR A 223 -15.29 -10.80 -1.13
C TYR A 223 -13.90 -10.25 -0.78
N ILE A 224 -12.96 -10.29 -1.70
CA ILE A 224 -11.58 -9.82 -1.43
C ILE A 224 -11.52 -8.29 -1.25
N PRO A 225 -12.14 -7.45 -2.09
CA PRO A 225 -12.22 -6.02 -1.86
C PRO A 225 -12.75 -5.65 -0.48
N THR A 226 -13.87 -6.21 -0.06
CA THR A 226 -14.48 -5.96 1.26
C THR A 226 -13.54 -6.28 2.41
N ASN A 227 -12.84 -7.42 2.34
CA ASN A 227 -11.87 -7.82 3.35
C ASN A 227 -10.72 -6.81 3.46
N VAL A 228 -10.13 -6.40 2.35
CA VAL A 228 -8.98 -5.50 2.35
C VAL A 228 -9.37 -4.08 2.75
N ILE A 229 -10.55 -3.60 2.35
CA ILE A 229 -11.09 -2.31 2.81
C ILE A 229 -11.21 -2.28 4.35
N SER A 230 -11.62 -3.39 4.96
CA SER A 230 -11.77 -3.46 6.43
C SER A 230 -10.43 -3.51 7.18
N ILE A 231 -9.37 -4.05 6.54
CA ILE A 231 -8.03 -4.15 7.16
C ILE A 231 -7.26 -2.83 7.06
N THR A 232 -7.48 -2.06 5.98
CA THR A 232 -6.73 -0.84 5.69
C THR A 232 -7.27 0.39 6.42
N ASP A 233 -6.46 1.43 6.48
CA ASP A 233 -6.79 2.72 7.12
C ASP A 233 -7.52 3.68 6.17
N GLY A 234 -7.94 3.21 5.05
CA GLY A 234 -8.68 3.92 4.00
C GLY A 234 -8.39 3.37 2.62
N GLN A 235 -9.01 3.98 1.62
CA GLN A 235 -8.87 3.58 0.22
C GLN A 235 -8.88 4.78 -0.73
N ILE A 236 -8.11 4.64 -1.81
CA ILE A 236 -8.15 5.49 -3.00
C ILE A 236 -8.91 4.70 -4.06
N PHE A 237 -10.12 5.10 -4.36
CA PHE A 237 -10.97 4.43 -5.36
C PHE A 237 -10.80 5.07 -6.73
N LEU A 238 -10.40 4.27 -7.71
CA LEU A 238 -10.27 4.67 -9.10
C LEU A 238 -11.45 4.16 -9.91
N GLU A 239 -12.15 5.07 -10.56
CA GLU A 239 -13.38 4.81 -11.30
C GLU A 239 -13.11 4.78 -12.81
N ALA A 240 -13.56 3.71 -13.47
CA ALA A 240 -13.37 3.53 -14.92
C ALA A 240 -14.10 4.60 -15.74
N GLY A 241 -15.28 5.05 -15.29
CA GLY A 241 -16.02 6.15 -15.92
C GLY A 241 -15.18 7.41 -16.02
N LEU A 242 -14.67 7.89 -14.89
CA LEU A 242 -13.80 9.07 -14.82
C LEU A 242 -12.53 8.92 -15.69
N PHE A 243 -11.94 7.73 -15.69
CA PHE A 243 -10.76 7.47 -16.51
C PHE A 243 -11.05 7.62 -18.00
N ASN A 244 -12.20 7.10 -18.45
CA ASN A 244 -12.66 7.18 -19.85
C ASN A 244 -13.04 8.61 -20.26
N GLU A 245 -13.56 9.40 -19.33
CA GLU A 245 -13.84 10.83 -19.51
C GLU A 245 -12.57 11.70 -19.57
N GLY A 246 -11.40 11.09 -19.32
CA GLY A 246 -10.11 11.80 -19.35
C GLY A 246 -9.70 12.42 -18.02
N VAL A 247 -10.43 12.18 -16.92
CA VAL A 247 -10.06 12.61 -15.57
C VAL A 247 -8.94 11.70 -15.06
N ARG A 248 -7.72 12.24 -14.95
CA ARG A 248 -6.53 11.48 -14.55
C ARG A 248 -5.69 12.26 -13.54
N PRO A 249 -5.47 11.70 -12.34
CA PRO A 249 -5.93 10.37 -11.85
C PRO A 249 -7.46 10.31 -11.70
N ALA A 250 -8.03 9.15 -12.01
CA ALA A 250 -9.47 8.88 -12.01
C ALA A 250 -10.02 8.62 -10.58
N ILE A 251 -9.67 9.47 -9.64
CA ILE A 251 -10.00 9.30 -8.21
C ILE A 251 -11.43 9.75 -7.97
N ASN A 252 -12.26 8.83 -7.49
CA ASN A 252 -13.56 9.18 -6.94
C ASN A 252 -13.38 9.69 -5.51
N VAL A 253 -13.41 11.01 -5.33
CA VAL A 253 -13.19 11.65 -4.03
C VAL A 253 -14.32 11.43 -3.03
N GLY A 254 -15.52 11.10 -3.52
CA GLY A 254 -16.69 10.84 -2.66
C GLY A 254 -16.55 9.59 -1.80
N ILE A 255 -16.02 8.52 -2.39
CA ILE A 255 -15.83 7.22 -1.72
C ILE A 255 -14.38 6.93 -1.33
N SER A 256 -13.44 7.76 -1.72
CA SER A 256 -12.05 7.67 -1.27
C SER A 256 -11.91 8.27 0.13
N VAL A 257 -11.21 7.57 1.02
CA VAL A 257 -11.11 7.91 2.45
C VAL A 257 -9.68 7.69 2.93
N SER A 258 -9.19 8.60 3.77
CA SER A 258 -8.00 8.39 4.60
C SER A 258 -8.39 8.61 6.07
N ARG A 259 -8.36 7.55 6.88
CA ARG A 259 -8.83 7.61 8.28
C ARG A 259 -7.81 8.22 9.23
N VAL A 260 -6.52 8.11 8.91
CA VAL A 260 -5.42 8.57 9.77
C VAL A 260 -4.52 9.60 9.12
N GLY A 261 -4.44 9.65 7.81
CA GLY A 261 -3.50 10.50 7.06
C GLY A 261 -3.70 12.00 7.28
N GLY A 262 -4.92 12.44 7.61
CA GLY A 262 -5.21 13.83 7.94
C GLY A 262 -4.44 14.36 9.16
N ASN A 263 -4.07 13.50 10.10
CA ASN A 263 -3.25 13.85 11.25
C ASN A 263 -1.77 14.01 10.87
N ALA A 264 -1.35 13.42 9.77
CA ALA A 264 0.01 13.52 9.26
C ALA A 264 0.21 14.70 8.31
N GLN A 265 -0.86 15.36 7.82
CA GLN A 265 -0.74 16.52 6.95
C GLN A 265 -0.03 17.68 7.63
N VAL A 266 0.84 18.38 6.88
CA VAL A 266 1.41 19.65 7.33
C VAL A 266 0.31 20.68 7.52
N LYS A 267 0.46 21.56 8.53
CA LYS A 267 -0.57 22.52 8.93
C LYS A 267 -1.08 23.40 7.77
N ALA A 268 -0.19 23.83 6.89
CA ALA A 268 -0.55 24.63 5.72
C ALA A 268 -1.48 23.87 4.78
N MET A 269 -1.15 22.62 4.45
CA MET A 269 -2.00 21.75 3.60
C MET A 269 -3.36 21.51 4.25
N LYS A 270 -3.39 21.17 5.53
CA LYS A 270 -4.63 20.92 6.28
C LYS A 270 -5.55 22.13 6.28
N LYS A 271 -5.01 23.33 6.42
CA LYS A 271 -5.77 24.58 6.41
C LYS A 271 -6.34 24.91 5.04
N ILE A 272 -5.57 24.73 3.98
CA ILE A 272 -5.99 25.08 2.59
C ILE A 272 -6.92 24.01 2.01
N ALA A 273 -6.61 22.74 2.21
CA ALA A 273 -7.33 21.63 1.62
C ALA A 273 -8.55 21.14 2.45
N GLY A 274 -8.78 21.72 3.63
CA GLY A 274 -9.80 21.24 4.57
C GLY A 274 -11.21 21.19 4.01
N THR A 275 -11.57 22.13 3.15
CA THR A 275 -12.90 22.17 2.49
C THR A 275 -12.92 21.56 1.09
N LEU A 276 -11.75 21.39 0.48
CA LEU A 276 -11.61 21.02 -0.95
C LEU A 276 -12.37 19.73 -1.30
N LYS A 277 -12.37 18.75 -0.42
CA LYS A 277 -13.09 17.49 -0.65
C LYS A 277 -14.61 17.69 -0.68
N ILE A 278 -15.12 18.54 0.18
CA ILE A 278 -16.56 18.87 0.26
C ILE A 278 -16.95 19.67 -0.97
N ASP A 279 -16.15 20.68 -1.33
CA ASP A 279 -16.39 21.53 -2.50
C ASP A 279 -16.41 20.71 -3.80
N GLN A 280 -15.48 19.75 -3.92
CA GLN A 280 -15.42 18.85 -5.07
C GLN A 280 -16.61 17.90 -5.14
N ALA A 281 -17.08 17.39 -4.00
CA ALA A 281 -18.27 16.54 -3.94
C ALA A 281 -19.53 17.31 -4.37
N GLN A 282 -19.69 18.55 -3.87
CA GLN A 282 -20.80 19.43 -4.26
C GLN A 282 -20.77 19.80 -5.75
N TYR A 283 -19.58 20.09 -6.29
CA TYR A 283 -19.42 20.36 -7.71
C TYR A 283 -19.92 19.20 -8.57
N ARG A 284 -19.56 17.97 -8.22
CA ARG A 284 -19.98 16.77 -8.97
C ARG A 284 -21.48 16.50 -8.88
N GLU A 285 -22.10 16.76 -7.72
CA GLU A 285 -23.55 16.68 -7.60
C GLU A 285 -24.24 17.66 -8.55
N LEU A 286 -23.75 18.90 -8.62
CA LEU A 286 -24.30 19.91 -9.51
C LEU A 286 -24.08 19.61 -10.99
N GLU A 287 -22.90 19.06 -11.33
CA GLU A 287 -22.56 18.65 -12.70
C GLU A 287 -23.49 17.54 -13.22
N ALA A 288 -23.94 16.64 -12.35
CA ALA A 288 -24.88 15.58 -12.71
C ALA A 288 -26.29 16.11 -13.05
N PHE A 289 -26.62 17.37 -12.69
CA PHE A 289 -27.90 18.03 -12.99
C PHE A 289 -27.82 19.02 -14.17
N SER A 290 -26.64 19.24 -14.73
CA SER A 290 -26.41 20.15 -15.85
C SER A 290 -26.39 19.41 -17.22
#